data_cfe334d11574b30c0e9d3ea85737ef2e
#
_entry.id   cfe334d11574b30c0e9d3ea85737ef2e
#
_cell.length_a   1.000
_cell.length_b   1.000
_cell.length_c   1.000
_cell.angle_alpha   90.00
_cell.angle_beta   90.00
_cell.angle_gamma   90.00
#
_symmetry.space_group_name_H-M   'P 1'
#
loop_
_entity.id
_entity.type
_entity.pdbx_description
1 polymer ?
#
loop_
_entity_poly.entity_id
_entity_poly.type
_entity_poly.pdbx_seq_one_letter_code
_entity_poly.pdbx_strand_id
1 'polypeptide(L)'
;MVGFHDGAGEPEHADVGGGEVYPAGNFTIPVVAEDEHVTGGAVAEEVAGGQDEVGVDEYAGAVAGWGVDPYQRRQHSYDNAMSDSVSVSTYSGRLRRAQELCSRRGLAGLVLGPGEQLAYLTGLRFDTYERFSALVVPAVGEIRLVLPVVDRDVTPEERLGIKVETWVDGSSPYDLVPTGRIGVGAELVASHVLRLMPGRELVSATEVLTELFVSKEKLELEELRRASKAIDRVHAQVPQLLRPGRTEREIAADLSRLILEEHEKVDFVIVGSGPNGANPHHEFSDRILGLGDMVVVDIGGSLQSGYHSDCTRTYVVGGPGAVSRMYQVLYDAQAAAVRTVRPGVTAESVDAAAREVISAAGFGEFFIHRTGHGIGLSLHEEPFIVAGNTMELLPGMAFSVEPGIYIPGECGARIEDIVAVTEDGCELMNNRPRELL
;
A
#
# COMPACT_ATOMS: atom_id res chain seq x y z
N MET A 1 66.63 13.39 29.94
CA MET A 1 67.50 14.39 29.30
C MET A 1 67.01 14.56 27.88
N VAL A 2 66.39 15.69 27.67
CA VAL A 2 66.57 16.66 26.56
C VAL A 2 66.18 16.08 25.16
N GLY A 3 65.34 16.67 24.38
CA GLY A 3 64.83 18.04 24.31
C GLY A 3 63.72 18.14 23.25
N PHE A 4 62.95 19.17 23.40
CA PHE A 4 61.92 19.69 22.51
C PHE A 4 62.47 20.12 21.13
N HIS A 5 61.65 19.96 20.08
CA HIS A 5 61.54 21.05 19.08
C HIS A 5 60.15 21.00 18.42
N ASP A 6 59.49 22.17 18.48
CA ASP A 6 58.27 22.58 17.81
C ASP A 6 58.45 22.65 16.29
N GLY A 7 57.35 22.44 15.56
CA GLY A 7 57.26 22.69 14.16
C GLY A 7 55.80 22.70 13.73
N ALA A 8 55.14 23.87 13.92
CA ALA A 8 53.84 24.16 13.35
C ALA A 8 53.94 24.28 11.82
N GLY A 9 53.11 23.55 11.11
CA GLY A 9 52.88 23.71 9.67
C GLY A 9 51.38 23.71 9.42
N GLU A 10 50.85 24.86 9.06
CA GLU A 10 49.47 25.01 8.59
C GLU A 10 49.28 24.28 7.24
N PRO A 11 48.14 23.63 6.99
CA PRO A 11 47.82 23.17 5.64
C PRO A 11 47.14 24.24 4.84
N GLU A 12 47.71 24.45 3.64
CA GLU A 12 47.20 25.29 2.58
C GLU A 12 45.76 24.99 2.17
N HIS A 13 45.01 26.07 1.94
CA HIS A 13 43.71 26.04 1.32
C HIS A 13 43.82 25.54 -0.12
N ALA A 14 43.20 24.38 -0.40
CA ALA A 14 42.88 23.98 -1.78
C ALA A 14 41.55 24.60 -2.20
N ASP A 15 41.65 25.54 -3.15
CA ASP A 15 40.57 26.17 -3.87
C ASP A 15 39.87 25.13 -4.76
N VAL A 16 38.58 24.83 -4.51
CA VAL A 16 37.77 23.99 -5.40
C VAL A 16 36.77 24.89 -6.11
N GLY A 17 37.08 25.10 -7.36
CA GLY A 17 36.34 25.94 -8.28
C GLY A 17 34.93 25.51 -8.60
N GLY A 18 34.10 26.53 -8.81
CA GLY A 18 33.10 26.63 -9.87
C GLY A 18 31.96 25.63 -9.88
N GLY A 19 30.91 25.81 -9.04
CA GLY A 19 29.61 25.28 -9.33
C GLY A 19 28.90 26.16 -10.36
N GLU A 20 28.61 25.63 -11.54
CA GLU A 20 27.76 26.27 -12.52
C GLU A 20 26.33 26.41 -12.02
N VAL A 21 25.90 27.67 -11.89
CA VAL A 21 24.51 28.04 -11.61
C VAL A 21 23.75 28.04 -12.94
N TYR A 22 22.83 27.14 -13.15
CA TYR A 22 21.89 27.19 -14.27
C TYR A 22 20.83 28.26 -13.98
N PRO A 23 20.55 29.17 -14.94
CA PRO A 23 19.52 30.19 -14.75
C PRO A 23 18.12 29.56 -14.86
N ALA A 24 17.22 30.01 -13.97
CA ALA A 24 15.82 29.70 -14.01
C ALA A 24 15.18 30.11 -15.34
N GLY A 25 14.83 29.13 -16.17
CA GLY A 25 14.07 29.34 -17.39
C GLY A 25 12.61 29.63 -17.09
N ASN A 26 12.15 30.81 -17.46
CA ASN A 26 10.73 31.15 -17.48
C ASN A 26 10.01 30.30 -18.53
N PHE A 27 9.18 29.38 -18.08
CA PHE A 27 8.21 28.69 -18.94
C PHE A 27 6.97 29.60 -19.09
N THR A 28 6.85 30.23 -20.26
CA THR A 28 5.64 30.92 -20.68
C THR A 28 4.75 29.92 -21.41
N ILE A 29 3.54 29.67 -20.85
CA ILE A 29 2.52 28.88 -21.52
C ILE A 29 1.85 29.81 -22.55
N PRO A 30 1.76 29.43 -23.84
CA PRO A 30 1.02 30.25 -24.79
C PRO A 30 -0.48 30.11 -24.53
N VAL A 31 -1.13 31.22 -24.24
CA VAL A 31 -2.58 31.36 -24.26
C VAL A 31 -3.01 31.40 -25.73
N VAL A 32 -3.77 30.43 -26.17
CA VAL A 32 -4.44 30.45 -27.47
C VAL A 32 -5.67 31.36 -27.33
N ALA A 33 -5.65 32.48 -28.00
CA ALA A 33 -6.79 33.38 -28.10
C ALA A 33 -7.88 32.77 -28.99
N GLU A 34 -9.12 32.78 -28.48
CA GLU A 34 -10.32 32.56 -29.27
C GLU A 34 -10.57 33.80 -30.13
N ASP A 35 -10.76 33.61 -31.43
CA ASP A 35 -11.28 34.63 -32.34
C ASP A 35 -12.58 34.20 -33.02
N GLU A 36 -13.48 35.03 -32.85
CA GLU A 36 -14.85 35.29 -33.21
C GLU A 36 -15.39 34.83 -34.59
N HIS A 37 -16.71 34.56 -34.57
CA HIS A 37 -17.77 34.88 -35.52
C HIS A 37 -17.67 34.50 -37.02
N VAL A 38 -18.51 33.58 -37.42
CA VAL A 38 -19.27 33.76 -38.69
C VAL A 38 -20.73 33.29 -38.51
N THR A 39 -21.60 34.27 -38.75
CA THR A 39 -23.07 34.14 -38.85
C THR A 39 -23.50 33.61 -40.22
N GLY A 40 -24.57 32.82 -40.24
CA GLY A 40 -25.54 32.93 -41.32
C GLY A 40 -25.89 31.70 -42.12
N GLY A 41 -27.16 31.36 -42.15
CA GLY A 41 -27.80 30.81 -43.32
C GLY A 41 -28.50 29.44 -43.13
N ALA A 42 -29.77 29.51 -42.79
CA ALA A 42 -30.73 28.39 -42.93
C ALA A 42 -31.00 28.05 -44.39
N VAL A 43 -31.04 26.76 -44.75
CA VAL A 43 -31.93 26.23 -45.79
C VAL A 43 -32.35 24.83 -45.34
N ALA A 44 -33.68 24.70 -45.21
CA ALA A 44 -34.32 23.42 -45.04
C ALA A 44 -34.52 22.78 -46.42
N GLU A 45 -34.21 21.52 -46.56
CA GLU A 45 -34.79 20.68 -47.61
C GLU A 45 -35.21 19.34 -47.02
N GLU A 46 -36.51 19.15 -47.11
CA GLU A 46 -37.24 17.91 -46.83
C GLU A 46 -36.97 16.92 -47.98
N VAL A 47 -36.51 15.70 -47.64
CA VAL A 47 -36.68 14.55 -48.55
C VAL A 47 -37.19 13.37 -47.73
N ALA A 48 -38.36 12.97 -48.10
CA ALA A 48 -39.08 11.80 -47.56
C ALA A 48 -38.57 10.48 -48.16
N GLY A 49 -38.66 9.42 -47.34
CA GLY A 49 -38.96 8.07 -47.81
C GLY A 49 -37.82 7.07 -47.87
N GLY A 50 -37.95 6.02 -47.11
CA GLY A 50 -37.22 4.77 -47.29
C GLY A 50 -37.03 4.01 -45.97
N GLN A 51 -38.03 3.22 -45.56
CA GLN A 51 -37.90 2.16 -44.59
C GLN A 51 -37.08 1.03 -45.24
N ASP A 52 -35.93 0.69 -44.73
CA ASP A 52 -35.35 -0.64 -44.84
C ASP A 52 -34.80 -1.02 -43.47
N GLU A 53 -35.46 -2.00 -42.87
CA GLU A 53 -34.99 -2.74 -41.72
C GLU A 53 -33.69 -3.48 -42.10
N VAL A 54 -32.55 -3.05 -41.56
CA VAL A 54 -31.33 -3.84 -41.57
C VAL A 54 -31.09 -4.30 -40.17
N GLY A 55 -31.04 -5.63 -40.02
CA GLY A 55 -30.95 -6.35 -38.77
C GLY A 55 -29.78 -5.94 -37.90
N VAL A 56 -30.09 -5.69 -36.63
CA VAL A 56 -29.14 -5.51 -35.54
C VAL A 56 -28.81 -6.89 -34.95
N ASP A 57 -28.06 -7.68 -35.70
CA ASP A 57 -27.49 -8.93 -35.19
C ASP A 57 -26.14 -9.17 -35.89
N GLU A 58 -25.07 -8.51 -35.37
CA GLU A 58 -23.70 -8.94 -35.58
C GLU A 58 -22.68 -7.95 -34.93
N TYR A 59 -22.85 -7.60 -33.64
CA TYR A 59 -21.77 -7.01 -32.81
C TYR A 59 -21.91 -7.41 -31.33
N ALA A 60 -22.34 -8.63 -31.08
CA ALA A 60 -22.38 -9.21 -29.73
C ALA A 60 -21.34 -10.35 -29.57
N GLY A 61 -20.11 -10.09 -29.87
CA GLY A 61 -19.11 -11.16 -29.81
C GLY A 61 -17.68 -10.68 -29.64
N ALA A 62 -17.35 -9.78 -28.71
CA ALA A 62 -15.95 -9.54 -28.30
C ALA A 62 -15.81 -8.63 -27.09
N VAL A 63 -16.67 -8.67 -26.08
CA VAL A 63 -16.39 -8.09 -24.73
C VAL A 63 -17.04 -8.97 -23.66
N ALA A 64 -16.68 -10.25 -23.65
CA ALA A 64 -17.01 -11.15 -22.54
C ALA A 64 -15.72 -11.43 -21.77
N GLY A 65 -15.34 -10.53 -20.84
CA GLY A 65 -14.13 -10.71 -20.07
C GLY A 65 -13.91 -9.75 -18.92
N TRP A 66 -14.85 -8.85 -18.62
CA TRP A 66 -14.76 -8.01 -17.41
C TRP A 66 -16.18 -7.74 -16.87
N GLY A 67 -16.83 -8.83 -16.49
CA GLY A 67 -18.19 -8.79 -16.02
C GLY A 67 -18.29 -8.66 -14.50
N VAL A 68 -18.01 -7.49 -13.96
CA VAL A 68 -18.63 -7.08 -12.71
C VAL A 68 -19.32 -5.75 -12.99
N ASP A 69 -20.63 -5.76 -12.97
CA ASP A 69 -21.48 -4.58 -13.13
C ASP A 69 -21.04 -3.52 -12.10
N PRO A 70 -20.61 -2.32 -12.53
CA PRO A 70 -20.25 -1.25 -11.60
C PRO A 70 -21.44 -0.83 -10.70
N TYR A 71 -22.66 -1.15 -11.08
CA TYR A 71 -23.86 -0.92 -10.25
C TYR A 71 -24.06 -1.99 -9.19
N GLN A 72 -23.66 -3.24 -9.39
CA GLN A 72 -23.68 -4.28 -8.36
C GLN A 72 -22.60 -4.05 -7.29
N ARG A 73 -21.47 -3.41 -7.63
CA ARG A 73 -20.49 -2.97 -6.62
C ARG A 73 -21.05 -1.93 -5.64
N ARG A 74 -22.05 -1.12 -6.05
CA ARG A 74 -22.64 -0.11 -5.17
C ARG A 74 -23.57 -0.68 -4.10
N GLN A 75 -24.15 -1.85 -4.30
CA GLN A 75 -25.01 -2.48 -3.28
C GLN A 75 -24.20 -3.24 -2.22
N HIS A 76 -22.98 -3.72 -2.54
CA HIS A 76 -22.10 -4.39 -1.56
C HIS A 76 -21.22 -3.44 -0.75
N SER A 77 -21.00 -2.20 -1.20
CA SER A 77 -20.18 -1.21 -0.47
C SER A 77 -20.88 -0.56 0.72
N TYR A 78 -22.20 -0.75 0.86
CA TYR A 78 -22.99 -0.25 1.98
C TYR A 78 -23.39 -1.34 2.99
N ASP A 79 -23.02 -2.58 2.76
CA ASP A 79 -23.11 -3.56 3.81
C ASP A 79 -22.10 -3.15 4.88
N ASN A 80 -22.61 -2.54 5.96
CA ASN A 80 -21.95 -2.24 7.23
C ASN A 80 -21.49 -3.53 7.91
N ALA A 81 -20.76 -4.39 7.21
CA ALA A 81 -20.08 -5.50 7.79
C ALA A 81 -18.89 -4.96 8.59
N MET A 82 -19.19 -4.40 9.77
CA MET A 82 -18.26 -4.51 10.88
C MET A 82 -17.83 -5.98 10.85
N SER A 83 -16.55 -6.23 10.66
CA SER A 83 -16.02 -7.58 10.83
C SER A 83 -16.65 -8.15 12.10
N ASP A 84 -17.43 -9.21 12.01
CA ASP A 84 -18.08 -9.88 13.18
C ASP A 84 -17.06 -10.27 14.26
N SER A 85 -15.77 -10.13 13.95
CA SER A 85 -14.63 -10.43 14.81
C SER A 85 -14.23 -9.30 15.76
N VAL A 86 -14.50 -8.02 15.43
CA VAL A 86 -14.07 -6.86 16.25
C VAL A 86 -15.26 -6.26 17.00
N SER A 87 -15.18 -6.25 18.32
CA SER A 87 -16.28 -5.75 19.16
C SER A 87 -16.40 -4.22 19.14
N VAL A 88 -17.63 -3.72 19.35
CA VAL A 88 -17.89 -2.29 19.56
C VAL A 88 -17.02 -1.69 20.68
N SER A 89 -16.74 -2.46 21.73
CA SER A 89 -15.86 -2.02 22.83
C SER A 89 -14.43 -1.78 22.39
N THR A 90 -13.95 -2.53 21.41
CA THR A 90 -12.61 -2.33 20.81
C THR A 90 -12.55 -1.00 20.07
N TYR A 91 -13.50 -0.72 19.19
CA TYR A 91 -13.55 0.55 18.47
C TYR A 91 -13.72 1.75 19.41
N SER A 92 -14.62 1.66 20.41
CA SER A 92 -14.76 2.72 21.43
C SER A 92 -13.46 2.95 22.22
N GLY A 93 -12.70 1.89 22.47
CA GLY A 93 -11.37 1.96 23.08
C GLY A 93 -10.35 2.67 22.20
N ARG A 94 -10.32 2.35 20.90
CA ARG A 94 -9.44 2.97 19.90
C ARG A 94 -9.75 4.46 19.74
N LEU A 95 -11.02 4.84 19.64
CA LEU A 95 -11.47 6.25 19.56
C LEU A 95 -11.04 7.05 20.78
N ARG A 96 -11.23 6.52 21.99
CA ARG A 96 -10.79 7.17 23.22
C ARG A 96 -9.28 7.36 23.26
N ARG A 97 -8.51 6.32 22.93
CA ARG A 97 -7.03 6.42 22.85
C ARG A 97 -6.60 7.47 21.83
N ALA A 98 -7.30 7.59 20.69
CA ALA A 98 -7.01 8.63 19.70
C ALA A 98 -7.21 10.04 20.29
N GLN A 99 -8.28 10.28 21.04
CA GLN A 99 -8.50 11.57 21.71
C GLN A 99 -7.44 11.88 22.78
N GLU A 100 -7.05 10.86 23.57
CA GLU A 100 -5.99 10.99 24.58
C GLU A 100 -4.64 11.32 23.93
N LEU A 101 -4.32 10.69 22.79
CA LEU A 101 -3.11 10.96 22.00
C LEU A 101 -3.12 12.38 21.42
N CYS A 102 -4.26 12.85 20.88
CA CYS A 102 -4.39 14.23 20.43
C CYS A 102 -4.07 15.21 21.56
N SER A 103 -4.66 15.00 22.74
CA SER A 103 -4.43 15.84 23.91
C SER A 103 -2.94 15.83 24.32
N ARG A 104 -2.30 14.66 24.38
CA ARG A 104 -0.86 14.52 24.72
C ARG A 104 0.07 15.21 23.71
N ARG A 105 -0.30 15.17 22.43
CA ARG A 105 0.48 15.77 21.32
C ARG A 105 0.15 17.25 21.06
N GLY A 106 -0.75 17.85 21.85
CA GLY A 106 -1.18 19.25 21.67
C GLY A 106 -1.95 19.49 20.37
N LEU A 107 -2.63 18.47 19.85
CA LEU A 107 -3.53 18.59 18.70
C LEU A 107 -4.92 18.98 19.20
N ALA A 108 -5.61 19.83 18.44
CA ALA A 108 -7.03 20.10 18.66
C ALA A 108 -7.91 18.90 18.21
N GLY A 109 -7.41 18.05 17.34
CA GLY A 109 -8.05 16.81 16.90
C GLY A 109 -7.44 16.23 15.65
N LEU A 110 -8.08 15.15 15.13
CA LEU A 110 -7.76 14.49 13.85
C LEU A 110 -8.91 14.70 12.87
N VAL A 111 -8.57 14.71 11.58
CA VAL A 111 -9.50 14.65 10.45
C VAL A 111 -9.06 13.53 9.52
N LEU A 112 -9.86 12.47 9.45
CA LEU A 112 -9.53 11.25 8.72
C LEU A 112 -10.55 11.06 7.59
N GLY A 113 -10.07 11.05 6.36
CA GLY A 113 -10.90 10.69 5.20
C GLY A 113 -11.31 9.21 5.22
N PRO A 114 -12.28 8.80 4.38
CA PRO A 114 -12.57 7.40 4.15
C PRO A 114 -11.32 6.63 3.72
N GLY A 115 -11.06 5.52 4.38
CA GLY A 115 -9.87 4.70 4.19
C GLY A 115 -9.53 3.88 5.44
N GLU A 116 -8.32 3.33 5.47
CA GLU A 116 -7.93 2.35 6.48
C GLU A 116 -7.83 2.96 7.89
N GLN A 117 -7.42 4.23 7.99
CA GLN A 117 -7.31 4.91 9.28
C GLN A 117 -8.69 5.13 9.92
N LEU A 118 -9.69 5.51 9.13
CA LEU A 118 -11.07 5.63 9.58
C LEU A 118 -11.63 4.25 9.93
N ALA A 119 -11.41 3.25 9.08
CA ALA A 119 -11.86 1.88 9.30
C ALA A 119 -11.27 1.27 10.57
N TYR A 120 -10.00 1.51 10.88
CA TYR A 120 -9.37 1.06 12.11
C TYR A 120 -10.08 1.58 13.39
N LEU A 121 -10.50 2.84 13.34
CA LEU A 121 -11.13 3.49 14.49
C LEU A 121 -12.63 3.17 14.64
N THR A 122 -13.32 2.80 13.55
CA THR A 122 -14.80 2.75 13.53
C THR A 122 -15.37 1.46 12.99
N GLY A 123 -14.60 0.70 12.23
CA GLY A 123 -15.09 -0.43 11.42
C GLY A 123 -15.80 -0.02 10.14
N LEU A 124 -16.04 1.27 9.91
CA LEU A 124 -16.74 1.76 8.73
C LEU A 124 -15.83 1.73 7.51
N ARG A 125 -16.38 1.27 6.39
CA ARG A 125 -15.77 1.32 5.07
C ARG A 125 -16.79 1.86 4.08
N PHE A 126 -16.46 2.95 3.41
CA PHE A 126 -17.26 3.56 2.37
C PHE A 126 -16.39 4.37 1.42
N ASP A 127 -16.84 4.51 0.20
CA ASP A 127 -16.17 5.32 -0.81
C ASP A 127 -16.66 6.76 -0.77
N THR A 128 -15.79 7.69 -1.14
CA THR A 128 -16.15 9.08 -1.40
C THR A 128 -15.60 9.51 -2.74
N TYR A 129 -16.20 10.56 -3.32
CA TYR A 129 -15.72 11.17 -4.55
C TYR A 129 -15.09 12.53 -4.23
N GLU A 130 -15.62 13.59 -4.85
CA GLU A 130 -15.13 14.95 -4.67
C GLU A 130 -15.67 15.67 -3.41
N ARG A 131 -16.72 15.11 -2.77
CA ARG A 131 -17.34 15.70 -1.60
C ARG A 131 -16.59 15.37 -0.32
N PHE A 132 -16.50 16.34 0.58
CA PHE A 132 -15.84 16.14 1.86
C PHE A 132 -16.60 15.16 2.74
N SER A 133 -15.96 14.05 3.04
CA SER A 133 -16.40 13.06 4.02
C SER A 133 -15.24 12.77 4.95
N ALA A 134 -15.47 12.86 6.27
CA ALA A 134 -14.39 12.65 7.22
C ALA A 134 -14.89 12.29 8.63
N LEU A 135 -14.12 11.44 9.32
CA LEU A 135 -14.19 11.26 10.75
C LEU A 135 -13.40 12.40 11.42
N VAL A 136 -14.07 13.20 12.23
CA VAL A 136 -13.47 14.26 13.03
C VAL A 136 -13.38 13.78 14.47
N VAL A 137 -12.16 13.59 14.97
CA VAL A 137 -11.87 13.15 16.34
C VAL A 137 -11.26 14.33 17.11
N PRO A 138 -12.05 15.18 17.78
CA PRO A 138 -11.50 16.28 18.57
C PRO A 138 -10.76 15.73 19.79
N ALA A 139 -9.72 16.43 20.25
CA ALA A 139 -9.01 16.06 21.47
C ALA A 139 -9.94 16.04 22.71
N VAL A 140 -10.94 16.91 22.71
CA VAL A 140 -11.97 16.97 23.75
C VAL A 140 -13.31 17.27 23.09
N GLY A 141 -14.33 16.51 23.45
CA GLY A 141 -15.67 16.69 22.93
C GLY A 141 -16.18 15.51 22.11
N GLU A 142 -17.23 15.77 21.35
CA GLU A 142 -17.99 14.75 20.62
C GLU A 142 -17.27 14.39 19.29
N ILE A 143 -17.10 13.09 19.05
CA ILE A 143 -16.57 12.58 17.79
C ILE A 143 -17.66 12.67 16.73
N ARG A 144 -17.30 13.10 15.51
CA ARG A 144 -18.26 13.35 14.44
C ARG A 144 -17.85 12.63 13.15
N LEU A 145 -18.84 12.07 12.48
CA LEU A 145 -18.73 11.65 11.09
C LEU A 145 -19.42 12.72 10.22
N VAL A 146 -18.64 13.48 9.48
CA VAL A 146 -19.12 14.57 8.61
C VAL A 146 -19.32 14.01 7.22
N LEU A 147 -20.52 14.09 6.68
CA LEU A 147 -20.92 13.52 5.38
C LEU A 147 -21.74 14.50 4.55
N PRO A 148 -21.66 14.48 3.21
CA PRO A 148 -22.67 15.12 2.39
C PRO A 148 -24.04 14.45 2.62
N VAL A 149 -25.12 15.20 2.53
CA VAL A 149 -26.48 14.67 2.79
C VAL A 149 -26.86 13.51 1.87
N VAL A 150 -26.22 13.40 0.71
CA VAL A 150 -26.44 12.29 -0.25
C VAL A 150 -25.87 10.96 0.24
N ASP A 151 -24.93 10.98 1.18
CA ASP A 151 -24.30 9.81 1.78
C ASP A 151 -24.77 9.56 3.23
N ARG A 152 -25.93 10.15 3.62
CA ARG A 152 -26.48 10.07 4.98
C ARG A 152 -26.79 8.64 5.47
N ASP A 153 -26.86 7.68 4.55
CA ASP A 153 -27.13 6.28 4.88
C ASP A 153 -25.88 5.55 5.41
N VAL A 154 -24.70 6.18 5.32
CA VAL A 154 -23.49 5.73 6.02
C VAL A 154 -23.63 6.02 7.51
N THR A 155 -23.96 5.00 8.28
CA THR A 155 -24.22 5.14 9.72
C THR A 155 -23.23 4.34 10.54
N PRO A 156 -22.53 4.96 11.51
CA PRO A 156 -21.73 4.21 12.48
C PRO A 156 -22.65 3.42 13.43
N GLU A 157 -22.09 2.39 14.05
CA GLU A 157 -22.77 1.68 15.13
C GLU A 157 -23.15 2.69 16.25
N GLU A 158 -24.42 2.76 16.63
CA GLU A 158 -24.92 3.72 17.62
C GLU A 158 -24.12 3.72 18.94
N ARG A 159 -23.70 2.53 19.38
CA ARG A 159 -22.92 2.36 20.62
C ARG A 159 -21.50 2.94 20.56
N LEU A 160 -21.01 3.36 19.40
CA LEU A 160 -19.73 4.06 19.30
C LEU A 160 -19.85 5.53 19.77
N GLY A 161 -21.05 6.08 19.84
CA GLY A 161 -21.29 7.46 20.25
C GLY A 161 -20.75 8.48 19.23
N ILE A 162 -20.67 8.11 17.96
CA ILE A 162 -20.24 9.00 16.87
C ILE A 162 -21.48 9.76 16.38
N LYS A 163 -21.42 11.07 16.40
CA LYS A 163 -22.48 11.92 15.85
C LYS A 163 -22.32 12.04 14.34
N VAL A 164 -23.35 11.70 13.57
CA VAL A 164 -23.40 11.97 12.13
C VAL A 164 -23.86 13.40 11.91
N GLU A 165 -23.04 14.21 11.24
CA GLU A 165 -23.38 15.58 10.83
C GLU A 165 -23.34 15.66 9.30
N THR A 166 -24.48 16.02 8.69
CA THR A 166 -24.60 16.12 7.24
C THR A 166 -24.53 17.57 6.78
N TRP A 167 -23.99 17.78 5.57
CA TRP A 167 -23.92 19.08 4.91
C TRP A 167 -24.50 19.00 3.48
N VAL A 168 -24.90 20.15 2.93
CA VAL A 168 -25.48 20.29 1.60
C VAL A 168 -24.58 21.11 0.68
N ASP A 169 -24.66 20.85 -0.62
CA ASP A 169 -23.93 21.64 -1.61
C ASP A 169 -24.22 23.13 -1.45
N GLY A 170 -23.16 23.95 -1.49
CA GLY A 170 -23.22 25.39 -1.22
C GLY A 170 -22.91 25.79 0.23
N SER A 171 -22.88 24.85 1.20
CA SER A 171 -22.39 25.10 2.55
C SER A 171 -20.91 24.67 2.70
N SER A 172 -20.27 25.12 3.79
CA SER A 172 -18.87 24.77 4.10
C SER A 172 -18.84 23.65 5.16
N PRO A 173 -18.49 22.41 4.79
CA PRO A 173 -18.33 21.33 5.78
C PRO A 173 -17.08 21.52 6.67
N TYR A 174 -16.14 22.36 6.25
CA TYR A 174 -14.88 22.58 6.98
C TYR A 174 -15.08 23.35 8.29
N ASP A 175 -16.21 24.02 8.45
CA ASP A 175 -16.57 24.72 9.68
C ASP A 175 -16.91 23.74 10.82
N LEU A 176 -17.19 22.49 10.50
CA LEU A 176 -17.41 21.39 11.45
C LEU A 176 -16.11 20.81 12.04
N VAL A 177 -14.97 21.21 11.48
CA VAL A 177 -13.64 20.77 11.92
C VAL A 177 -13.09 21.79 12.93
N PRO A 178 -12.54 21.35 14.08
CA PRO A 178 -11.95 22.26 15.07
C PRO A 178 -10.89 23.19 14.47
N THR A 179 -10.71 24.37 15.07
CA THR A 179 -9.58 25.26 14.79
C THR A 179 -8.35 24.86 15.62
N GLY A 180 -7.16 25.36 15.26
CA GLY A 180 -5.92 25.06 15.95
C GLY A 180 -5.04 24.07 15.19
N ARG A 181 -4.23 23.31 15.91
CA ARG A 181 -3.31 22.33 15.34
C ARG A 181 -4.04 21.00 15.11
N ILE A 182 -4.20 20.59 13.85
CA ILE A 182 -5.01 19.44 13.41
C ILE A 182 -4.13 18.40 12.73
N GLY A 183 -4.26 17.14 13.17
CA GLY A 183 -3.70 15.99 12.46
C GLY A 183 -4.59 15.58 11.28
N VAL A 184 -4.02 15.51 10.09
CA VAL A 184 -4.74 15.12 8.85
C VAL A 184 -4.31 13.72 8.44
N GLY A 185 -5.29 12.84 8.21
CA GLY A 185 -5.08 11.48 7.75
C GLY A 185 -4.53 11.41 6.32
N ALA A 186 -3.83 10.31 6.04
CA ALA A 186 -3.16 10.10 4.75
C ALA A 186 -4.15 9.99 3.58
N GLU A 187 -5.34 9.47 3.83
CA GLU A 187 -6.38 9.24 2.81
C GLU A 187 -7.18 10.50 2.47
N LEU A 188 -6.98 11.61 3.19
CA LEU A 188 -7.69 12.85 2.89
C LEU A 188 -7.07 13.52 1.65
N VAL A 189 -7.85 13.66 0.57
CA VAL A 189 -7.36 14.23 -0.68
C VAL A 189 -6.90 15.69 -0.53
N ALA A 190 -5.85 16.06 -1.25
CA ALA A 190 -5.17 17.36 -1.12
C ALA A 190 -6.12 18.58 -1.28
N SER A 191 -7.15 18.48 -2.14
CA SER A 191 -8.14 19.55 -2.30
C SER A 191 -8.88 19.90 -1.01
N HIS A 192 -9.17 18.89 -0.17
CA HIS A 192 -9.79 19.10 1.14
C HIS A 192 -8.78 19.62 2.17
N VAL A 193 -7.54 19.11 2.12
CA VAL A 193 -6.44 19.60 2.97
C VAL A 193 -6.23 21.10 2.78
N LEU A 194 -6.14 21.56 1.53
CA LEU A 194 -5.97 22.98 1.20
C LEU A 194 -7.15 23.86 1.70
N ARG A 195 -8.37 23.32 1.68
CA ARG A 195 -9.56 24.03 2.20
C ARG A 195 -9.63 24.04 3.72
N LEU A 196 -8.98 23.09 4.40
CA LEU A 196 -8.86 23.07 5.85
C LEU A 196 -7.82 24.05 6.40
N MET A 197 -6.81 24.45 5.60
CA MET A 197 -5.70 25.31 6.05
C MET A 197 -6.12 26.65 6.69
N PRO A 198 -7.14 27.40 6.19
CA PRO A 198 -7.49 28.67 6.77
C PRO A 198 -7.81 28.58 8.26
N GLY A 199 -7.02 29.28 9.10
CA GLY A 199 -7.18 29.31 10.56
C GLY A 199 -6.72 28.05 11.30
N ARG A 200 -5.99 27.12 10.64
CA ARG A 200 -5.48 25.87 11.21
C ARG A 200 -4.02 25.66 10.87
N GLU A 201 -3.28 25.05 11.79
CA GLU A 201 -1.98 24.44 11.56
C GLU A 201 -2.22 22.95 11.26
N LEU A 202 -1.93 22.51 10.03
CA LEU A 202 -2.13 21.13 9.63
C LEU A 202 -0.81 20.36 9.75
N VAL A 203 -0.88 19.18 10.39
CA VAL A 203 0.22 18.23 10.53
C VAL A 203 -0.24 16.84 10.09
N SER A 204 0.68 15.95 9.80
CA SER A 204 0.33 14.55 9.51
C SER A 204 -0.23 13.88 10.76
N ALA A 205 -1.33 13.15 10.62
CA ALA A 205 -1.87 12.30 11.66
C ALA A 205 -1.06 11.00 11.88
N THR A 206 -0.13 10.70 10.98
CA THR A 206 0.60 9.42 10.94
C THR A 206 1.26 9.09 12.28
N GLU A 207 1.98 10.06 12.91
CA GLU A 207 2.63 9.80 14.19
C GLU A 207 1.67 9.42 15.32
N VAL A 208 0.48 10.03 15.33
CA VAL A 208 -0.56 9.72 16.32
C VAL A 208 -1.13 8.33 16.04
N LEU A 209 -1.45 8.08 14.80
CA LEU A 209 -2.11 6.85 14.37
C LEU A 209 -1.16 5.65 14.43
N THR A 210 0.11 5.82 14.06
CA THR A 210 1.13 4.78 14.19
C THR A 210 1.21 4.24 15.62
N GLU A 211 1.18 5.12 16.63
CA GLU A 211 1.19 4.69 18.04
C GLU A 211 -0.03 3.82 18.40
N LEU A 212 -1.13 3.94 17.65
CA LEU A 212 -2.35 3.16 17.89
C LEU A 212 -2.32 1.77 17.23
N PHE A 213 -1.85 1.66 16.00
CA PHE A 213 -2.01 0.45 15.19
C PHE A 213 -0.71 -0.26 14.81
N VAL A 214 0.46 0.29 15.14
CA VAL A 214 1.74 -0.37 14.82
C VAL A 214 1.87 -1.73 15.52
N SER A 215 1.46 -1.83 16.79
CA SER A 215 1.36 -3.09 17.51
C SER A 215 -0.07 -3.63 17.43
N LYS A 216 -0.22 -4.76 16.77
CA LYS A 216 -1.50 -5.42 16.52
C LYS A 216 -2.07 -6.05 17.79
N GLU A 217 -3.35 -5.87 18.01
CA GLU A 217 -4.09 -6.59 19.02
C GLU A 217 -4.21 -8.09 18.64
N LYS A 218 -4.53 -8.93 19.60
CA LYS A 218 -4.63 -10.39 19.38
C LYS A 218 -5.53 -10.77 18.21
N LEU A 219 -6.69 -10.11 18.10
CA LEU A 219 -7.64 -10.36 17.00
C LEU A 219 -7.08 -9.95 15.65
N GLU A 220 -6.31 -8.87 15.59
CA GLU A 220 -5.65 -8.40 14.37
C GLU A 220 -4.58 -9.41 13.92
N LEU A 221 -3.78 -9.95 14.86
CA LEU A 221 -2.82 -11.01 14.56
C LEU A 221 -3.51 -12.30 14.09
N GLU A 222 -4.69 -12.63 14.61
CA GLU A 222 -5.48 -13.76 14.14
C GLU A 222 -5.95 -13.56 12.69
N GLU A 223 -6.39 -12.35 12.33
CA GLU A 223 -6.77 -12.01 10.95
C GLU A 223 -5.57 -12.06 9.99
N LEU A 224 -4.42 -11.52 10.38
CA LEU A 224 -3.19 -11.61 9.57
C LEU A 224 -2.75 -13.07 9.36
N ARG A 225 -2.86 -13.92 10.39
CA ARG A 225 -2.58 -15.37 10.22
C ARG A 225 -3.57 -16.04 9.25
N ARG A 226 -4.85 -15.62 9.25
CA ARG A 226 -5.84 -16.12 8.30
C ARG A 226 -5.50 -15.69 6.88
N ALA A 227 -5.17 -14.42 6.69
CA ALA A 227 -4.76 -13.85 5.40
C ALA A 227 -3.50 -14.54 4.85
N SER A 228 -2.45 -14.69 5.68
CA SER A 228 -1.21 -15.38 5.29
C SER A 228 -1.45 -16.85 4.91
N LYS A 229 -2.30 -17.57 5.64
CA LYS A 229 -2.65 -18.95 5.28
C LYS A 229 -3.50 -19.04 4.01
N ALA A 230 -4.31 -18.04 3.72
CA ALA A 230 -5.11 -17.97 2.51
C ALA A 230 -4.19 -17.81 1.29
N ILE A 231 -3.26 -16.86 1.32
CA ILE A 231 -2.32 -16.66 0.21
C ILE A 231 -1.35 -17.83 0.06
N ASP A 232 -0.97 -18.50 1.15
CA ASP A 232 -0.17 -19.74 1.10
C ASP A 232 -0.86 -20.85 0.31
N ARG A 233 -2.21 -20.97 0.38
CA ARG A 233 -2.97 -21.95 -0.40
C ARG A 233 -2.95 -21.61 -1.90
N VAL A 234 -2.95 -20.33 -2.25
CA VAL A 234 -2.77 -19.89 -3.64
C VAL A 234 -1.36 -20.25 -4.13
N HIS A 235 -0.33 -19.90 -3.37
CA HIS A 235 1.06 -20.27 -3.68
C HIS A 235 1.29 -21.75 -3.83
N ALA A 236 0.51 -22.59 -3.14
CA ALA A 236 0.59 -24.06 -3.28
C ALA A 236 0.24 -24.54 -4.70
N GLN A 237 -0.53 -23.75 -5.46
CA GLN A 237 -0.95 -24.09 -6.83
C GLN A 237 -0.02 -23.54 -7.91
N VAL A 238 0.85 -22.56 -7.58
CA VAL A 238 1.75 -21.90 -8.53
C VAL A 238 2.61 -22.89 -9.35
N PRO A 239 3.25 -23.92 -8.77
CA PRO A 239 4.08 -24.85 -9.56
C PRO A 239 3.34 -25.54 -10.72
N GLN A 240 2.03 -25.73 -10.60
CA GLN A 240 1.21 -26.35 -11.66
C GLN A 240 0.86 -25.36 -12.78
N LEU A 241 0.92 -24.06 -12.52
CA LEU A 241 0.63 -22.99 -13.46
C LEU A 241 1.84 -22.63 -14.31
N LEU A 242 3.06 -22.74 -13.76
CA LEU A 242 4.32 -22.38 -14.39
C LEU A 242 4.76 -23.44 -15.39
N ARG A 243 4.26 -23.34 -16.62
CA ARG A 243 4.59 -24.27 -17.71
C ARG A 243 5.20 -23.54 -18.90
N PRO A 244 6.21 -24.13 -19.58
CA PRO A 244 6.71 -23.54 -20.82
C PRO A 244 5.59 -23.29 -21.83
N GLY A 245 5.64 -22.16 -22.51
CA GLY A 245 4.66 -21.76 -23.53
C GLY A 245 3.48 -20.95 -23.01
N ARG A 246 3.26 -20.84 -21.70
CA ARG A 246 2.29 -19.91 -21.13
C ARG A 246 2.88 -18.52 -20.99
N THR A 247 2.04 -17.49 -21.04
CA THR A 247 2.45 -16.10 -20.77
C THR A 247 2.33 -15.75 -19.29
N GLU A 248 3.09 -14.73 -18.84
CA GLU A 248 2.94 -14.17 -17.49
C GLU A 248 1.48 -13.72 -17.23
N ARG A 249 0.85 -13.07 -18.22
CA ARG A 249 -0.56 -12.62 -18.16
C ARG A 249 -1.56 -13.75 -17.92
N GLU A 250 -1.39 -14.88 -18.61
CA GLU A 250 -2.27 -16.03 -18.40
C GLU A 250 -2.14 -16.61 -16.99
N ILE A 251 -0.92 -16.60 -16.45
CA ILE A 251 -0.64 -17.05 -15.08
C ILE A 251 -1.23 -16.06 -14.08
N ALA A 252 -1.04 -14.77 -14.29
CA ALA A 252 -1.61 -13.72 -13.43
C ALA A 252 -3.13 -13.77 -13.38
N ALA A 253 -3.79 -14.07 -14.52
CA ALA A 253 -5.24 -14.25 -14.55
C ALA A 253 -5.71 -15.47 -13.72
N ASP A 254 -4.99 -16.60 -13.81
CA ASP A 254 -5.27 -17.77 -12.97
C ASP A 254 -5.05 -17.47 -11.49
N LEU A 255 -3.96 -16.77 -11.14
CA LEU A 255 -3.65 -16.38 -9.76
C LEU A 255 -4.73 -15.43 -9.21
N SER A 256 -5.17 -14.45 -9.99
CA SER A 256 -6.24 -13.54 -9.57
C SER A 256 -7.54 -14.29 -9.24
N ARG A 257 -7.90 -15.28 -10.05
CA ARG A 257 -9.06 -16.14 -9.77
C ARG A 257 -8.87 -16.95 -8.49
N LEU A 258 -7.70 -17.55 -8.29
CA LEU A 258 -7.40 -18.34 -7.09
C LEU A 258 -7.35 -17.47 -5.82
N ILE A 259 -6.86 -16.23 -5.93
CA ILE A 259 -6.90 -15.29 -4.82
C ILE A 259 -8.36 -15.01 -4.43
N LEU A 260 -9.26 -14.78 -5.38
CA LEU A 260 -10.69 -14.55 -5.12
C LEU A 260 -11.44 -15.76 -4.55
N GLU A 261 -10.89 -16.97 -4.65
CA GLU A 261 -11.43 -18.15 -3.96
C GLU A 261 -11.09 -18.14 -2.45
N GLU A 262 -10.06 -17.39 -2.06
CA GLU A 262 -9.50 -17.38 -0.70
C GLU A 262 -9.62 -16.00 -0.01
N HIS A 263 -9.80 -14.93 -0.78
CA HIS A 263 -9.88 -13.54 -0.35
C HIS A 263 -11.09 -12.84 -0.96
N GLU A 264 -11.51 -11.75 -0.36
CA GLU A 264 -12.57 -10.89 -0.87
C GLU A 264 -12.10 -10.08 -2.09
N LYS A 265 -10.82 -9.69 -2.10
CA LYS A 265 -10.25 -8.83 -3.14
C LYS A 265 -8.82 -9.25 -3.48
N VAL A 266 -8.49 -9.11 -4.76
CA VAL A 266 -7.09 -9.13 -5.23
C VAL A 266 -6.50 -7.75 -4.99
N ASP A 267 -5.41 -7.67 -4.24
CA ASP A 267 -4.71 -6.40 -4.04
C ASP A 267 -3.68 -6.17 -5.15
N PHE A 268 -2.88 -7.18 -5.45
CA PHE A 268 -1.91 -7.14 -6.55
C PHE A 268 -1.51 -8.55 -6.98
N VAL A 269 -0.95 -8.64 -8.20
CA VAL A 269 -0.36 -9.87 -8.77
C VAL A 269 0.88 -9.49 -9.58
N ILE A 270 2.03 -10.00 -9.18
CA ILE A 270 3.30 -9.90 -9.88
C ILE A 270 3.69 -11.28 -10.38
N VAL A 271 3.97 -11.39 -11.69
CA VAL A 271 4.54 -12.59 -12.34
C VAL A 271 5.67 -12.12 -13.23
N GLY A 272 6.88 -12.04 -12.68
CA GLY A 272 8.07 -11.58 -13.39
C GLY A 272 8.99 -12.75 -13.77
N SER A 273 9.02 -13.12 -15.05
CA SER A 273 9.82 -14.25 -15.54
C SER A 273 11.10 -13.82 -16.24
N GLY A 274 12.22 -14.55 -16.02
CA GLY A 274 13.52 -14.24 -16.60
C GLY A 274 13.90 -12.77 -16.42
N PRO A 275 14.23 -12.01 -17.52
CA PRO A 275 14.60 -10.59 -17.43
C PRO A 275 13.55 -9.68 -16.79
N ASN A 276 12.26 -10.02 -16.88
CA ASN A 276 11.19 -9.25 -16.25
C ASN A 276 11.24 -9.35 -14.73
N GLY A 277 11.68 -10.48 -14.18
CA GLY A 277 11.90 -10.66 -12.76
C GLY A 277 12.97 -9.73 -12.16
N ALA A 278 13.80 -9.10 -12.99
CA ALA A 278 14.77 -8.10 -12.56
C ALA A 278 14.13 -6.73 -12.21
N ASN A 279 12.84 -6.53 -12.49
CA ASN A 279 12.08 -5.37 -12.05
C ASN A 279 11.18 -5.77 -10.87
N PRO A 280 11.43 -5.28 -9.64
CA PRO A 280 10.66 -5.66 -8.45
C PRO A 280 9.15 -5.44 -8.56
N HIS A 281 8.73 -4.40 -9.30
CA HIS A 281 7.33 -4.02 -9.50
C HIS A 281 6.80 -4.36 -10.89
N HIS A 282 7.40 -5.36 -11.57
CA HIS A 282 6.86 -5.85 -12.83
C HIS A 282 5.58 -6.64 -12.56
N GLU A 283 4.43 -6.11 -12.93
CA GLU A 283 3.16 -6.81 -12.73
C GLU A 283 3.14 -8.13 -13.53
N PHE A 284 2.94 -8.05 -14.82
CA PHE A 284 3.00 -9.16 -15.78
C PHE A 284 2.95 -8.64 -17.21
N SER A 285 3.38 -9.45 -18.16
CA SER A 285 3.40 -9.11 -19.58
C SER A 285 2.94 -10.29 -20.45
N ASP A 286 3.04 -10.13 -21.78
CA ASP A 286 2.80 -11.21 -22.74
C ASP A 286 4.08 -12.05 -22.98
N ARG A 287 5.12 -11.90 -22.15
CA ARG A 287 6.31 -12.73 -22.22
C ARG A 287 5.94 -14.19 -22.00
N ILE A 288 6.39 -15.05 -22.93
CA ILE A 288 6.19 -16.50 -22.87
C ILE A 288 7.27 -17.11 -21.98
N LEU A 289 6.86 -17.92 -21.01
CA LEU A 289 7.77 -18.65 -20.13
C LEU A 289 8.55 -19.73 -20.88
N GLY A 290 9.87 -19.69 -20.73
CA GLY A 290 10.79 -20.72 -21.20
C GLY A 290 11.18 -21.72 -20.10
N LEU A 291 11.61 -22.92 -20.50
CA LEU A 291 12.17 -23.89 -19.55
C LEU A 291 13.42 -23.30 -18.88
N GLY A 292 13.50 -23.40 -17.57
CA GLY A 292 14.61 -22.86 -16.77
C GLY A 292 14.48 -21.38 -16.40
N ASP A 293 13.43 -20.67 -16.86
CA ASP A 293 13.17 -19.29 -16.38
C ASP A 293 12.97 -19.28 -14.87
N MET A 294 13.67 -18.38 -14.20
CA MET A 294 13.30 -17.98 -12.84
C MET A 294 12.08 -17.06 -12.90
N VAL A 295 11.10 -17.31 -12.04
CA VAL A 295 9.86 -16.55 -12.00
C VAL A 295 9.60 -16.06 -10.57
N VAL A 296 9.62 -14.75 -10.39
CA VAL A 296 9.13 -14.11 -9.16
C VAL A 296 7.61 -14.09 -9.23
N VAL A 297 6.97 -14.72 -8.27
CA VAL A 297 5.52 -14.66 -8.06
C VAL A 297 5.30 -13.99 -6.72
N ASP A 298 4.72 -12.81 -6.76
CA ASP A 298 4.42 -11.99 -5.60
C ASP A 298 2.94 -11.59 -5.66
N ILE A 299 2.20 -12.03 -4.64
CA ILE A 299 0.75 -11.97 -4.66
C ILE A 299 0.18 -11.60 -3.30
N GLY A 300 -0.85 -10.77 -3.32
CA GLY A 300 -1.58 -10.35 -2.14
C GLY A 300 -3.07 -10.18 -2.40
N GLY A 301 -3.83 -10.32 -1.34
CA GLY A 301 -5.27 -10.09 -1.34
C GLY A 301 -5.74 -9.69 0.05
N SER A 302 -6.92 -9.06 0.12
CA SER A 302 -7.52 -8.66 1.38
C SER A 302 -8.72 -9.54 1.73
N LEU A 303 -8.83 -9.89 3.00
CA LEU A 303 -9.99 -10.60 3.55
C LEU A 303 -11.20 -9.65 3.66
N GLN A 304 -12.39 -10.20 3.84
CA GLN A 304 -13.59 -9.41 4.14
C GLN A 304 -13.42 -8.50 5.37
N SER A 305 -12.61 -8.92 6.34
CA SER A 305 -12.22 -8.09 7.49
C SER A 305 -11.33 -6.90 7.13
N GLY A 306 -10.81 -6.85 5.91
CA GLY A 306 -9.90 -5.82 5.39
C GLY A 306 -8.43 -6.03 5.71
N TYR A 307 -8.05 -7.11 6.39
CA TYR A 307 -6.64 -7.44 6.62
C TYR A 307 -6.04 -8.03 5.36
N HIS A 308 -4.82 -7.55 5.05
CA HIS A 308 -4.08 -7.92 3.84
C HIS A 308 -3.22 -9.16 4.06
N SER A 309 -3.00 -9.88 2.98
CA SER A 309 -1.93 -10.87 2.85
C SER A 309 -0.88 -10.37 1.88
N ASP A 310 0.34 -10.84 2.07
CA ASP A 310 1.48 -10.56 1.22
C ASP A 310 2.44 -11.74 1.25
N CYS A 311 2.90 -12.19 0.08
CA CYS A 311 3.85 -13.30 0.01
C CYS A 311 4.52 -13.37 -1.35
N THR A 312 5.84 -13.40 -1.35
CA THR A 312 6.64 -13.68 -2.53
C THR A 312 7.36 -15.01 -2.44
N ARG A 313 7.32 -15.76 -3.54
CA ARG A 313 8.20 -16.92 -3.79
C ARG A 313 8.80 -16.83 -5.19
N THR A 314 10.01 -17.33 -5.33
CA THR A 314 10.65 -17.51 -6.64
C THR A 314 10.62 -18.97 -7.04
N TYR A 315 10.26 -19.21 -8.29
CA TYR A 315 10.11 -20.55 -8.89
C TYR A 315 11.02 -20.72 -10.09
N VAL A 316 11.18 -21.97 -10.57
CA VAL A 316 11.85 -22.28 -11.84
C VAL A 316 10.93 -23.08 -12.73
N VAL A 317 10.75 -22.63 -13.96
CA VAL A 317 9.91 -23.32 -14.95
C VAL A 317 10.52 -24.69 -15.31
N GLY A 318 9.79 -25.77 -15.01
CA GLY A 318 10.26 -27.14 -15.21
C GLY A 318 10.96 -27.74 -13.99
N GLY A 319 10.94 -27.04 -12.87
CA GLY A 319 11.51 -27.46 -11.59
C GLY A 319 12.92 -26.93 -11.34
N PRO A 320 13.34 -26.97 -10.07
CA PRO A 320 14.64 -26.43 -9.68
C PRO A 320 15.75 -27.30 -10.29
N GLY A 321 16.58 -26.67 -11.10
CA GLY A 321 17.88 -27.23 -11.50
C GLY A 321 18.88 -27.11 -10.33
N ALA A 322 20.16 -26.91 -10.64
CA ALA A 322 21.13 -26.52 -9.62
C ALA A 322 20.72 -25.17 -9.04
N VAL A 323 20.58 -25.08 -7.71
CA VAL A 323 20.26 -23.82 -7.01
C VAL A 323 21.34 -22.80 -7.36
N SER A 324 20.93 -21.65 -7.91
CA SER A 324 21.89 -20.60 -8.25
C SER A 324 22.52 -20.02 -6.97
N ARG A 325 23.79 -19.60 -7.06
CA ARG A 325 24.48 -18.91 -5.95
C ARG A 325 23.70 -17.69 -5.47
N MET A 326 23.10 -16.94 -6.40
CA MET A 326 22.28 -15.78 -6.09
C MET A 326 21.11 -16.15 -5.18
N TYR A 327 20.38 -17.21 -5.51
CA TYR A 327 19.22 -17.64 -4.72
C TYR A 327 19.63 -18.15 -3.33
N GLN A 328 20.74 -18.88 -3.21
CA GLN A 328 21.25 -19.33 -1.93
C GLN A 328 21.62 -18.13 -1.02
N VAL A 329 22.27 -17.11 -1.59
CA VAL A 329 22.59 -15.88 -0.85
C VAL A 329 21.30 -15.17 -0.39
N LEU A 330 20.29 -15.10 -1.25
CA LEU A 330 19.00 -14.50 -0.91
C LEU A 330 18.30 -15.28 0.22
N TYR A 331 18.29 -16.60 0.14
CA TYR A 331 17.75 -17.48 1.18
C TYR A 331 18.42 -17.25 2.55
N ASP A 332 19.76 -17.20 2.55
CA ASP A 332 20.54 -16.95 3.75
C ASP A 332 20.30 -15.55 4.32
N ALA A 333 20.11 -14.54 3.45
CA ALA A 333 19.83 -13.17 3.81
C ALA A 333 18.44 -13.04 4.48
N GLN A 334 17.40 -13.63 3.88
CA GLN A 334 16.07 -13.62 4.45
C GLN A 334 16.04 -14.34 5.81
N ALA A 335 16.72 -15.49 5.90
CA ALA A 335 16.85 -16.21 7.16
C ALA A 335 17.62 -15.41 8.23
N ALA A 336 18.63 -14.62 7.85
CA ALA A 336 19.39 -13.75 8.78
C ALA A 336 18.49 -12.62 9.30
N ALA A 337 17.73 -11.95 8.41
CA ALA A 337 16.77 -10.92 8.80
C ALA A 337 15.73 -11.45 9.78
N VAL A 338 15.06 -12.58 9.46
CA VAL A 338 14.06 -13.21 10.35
C VAL A 338 14.63 -13.56 11.71
N ARG A 339 15.85 -14.11 11.78
CA ARG A 339 16.52 -14.41 13.08
C ARG A 339 16.84 -13.18 13.91
N THR A 340 16.95 -12.01 13.28
CA THR A 340 17.21 -10.74 13.99
C THR A 340 15.96 -10.20 14.65
N VAL A 341 14.76 -10.56 14.15
CA VAL A 341 13.49 -10.04 14.66
C VAL A 341 13.21 -10.51 16.08
N ARG A 342 13.18 -9.57 17.01
CA ARG A 342 12.77 -9.76 18.41
C ARG A 342 12.48 -8.41 19.06
N PRO A 343 11.81 -8.35 20.22
CA PRO A 343 11.59 -7.09 20.94
C PRO A 343 12.90 -6.36 21.27
N GLY A 344 12.88 -5.04 21.15
CA GLY A 344 13.99 -4.15 21.52
C GLY A 344 15.09 -3.99 20.46
N VAL A 345 15.04 -4.70 19.32
CA VAL A 345 15.92 -4.40 18.18
C VAL A 345 15.29 -3.30 17.33
N THR A 346 16.10 -2.52 16.61
CA THR A 346 15.59 -1.50 15.71
C THR A 346 15.18 -2.09 14.36
N ALA A 347 14.22 -1.45 13.68
CA ALA A 347 13.79 -1.86 12.32
C ALA A 347 14.97 -1.87 11.34
N GLU A 348 15.87 -0.86 11.40
CA GLU A 348 17.07 -0.83 10.57
C GLU A 348 18.03 -2.01 10.82
N SER A 349 18.07 -2.59 12.02
CA SER A 349 18.94 -3.74 12.31
C SER A 349 18.49 -5.01 11.58
N VAL A 350 17.20 -5.13 11.30
CA VAL A 350 16.64 -6.23 10.50
C VAL A 350 16.99 -6.04 9.02
N ASP A 351 16.89 -4.79 8.49
CA ASP A 351 17.36 -4.47 7.13
C ASP A 351 18.87 -4.73 6.98
N ALA A 352 19.66 -4.27 7.95
CA ALA A 352 21.11 -4.47 7.93
C ALA A 352 21.49 -5.96 7.88
N ALA A 353 20.79 -6.82 8.62
CA ALA A 353 21.08 -8.26 8.66
C ALA A 353 20.90 -8.93 7.28
N ALA A 354 19.88 -8.56 6.51
CA ALA A 354 19.72 -9.05 5.14
C ALA A 354 20.76 -8.44 4.19
N ARG A 355 20.92 -7.13 4.27
CA ARG A 355 21.78 -6.35 3.36
C ARG A 355 23.25 -6.68 3.49
N GLU A 356 23.72 -6.98 4.69
CA GLU A 356 25.09 -7.43 4.95
C GLU A 356 25.41 -8.76 4.27
N VAL A 357 24.52 -9.75 4.36
CA VAL A 357 24.69 -11.06 3.70
C VAL A 357 24.75 -10.90 2.18
N ILE A 358 23.83 -10.12 1.61
CA ILE A 358 23.75 -9.88 0.15
C ILE A 358 25.01 -9.13 -0.33
N SER A 359 25.44 -8.09 0.41
CA SER A 359 26.59 -7.26 0.06
C SER A 359 27.90 -8.03 0.19
N ALA A 360 28.09 -8.83 1.24
CA ALA A 360 29.28 -9.66 1.43
C ALA A 360 29.45 -10.71 0.31
N ALA A 361 28.34 -11.13 -0.30
CA ALA A 361 28.36 -12.04 -1.44
C ALA A 361 28.60 -11.35 -2.79
N GLY A 362 28.68 -10.00 -2.83
CA GLY A 362 28.89 -9.19 -4.03
C GLY A 362 27.63 -8.84 -4.81
N PHE A 363 26.44 -8.98 -4.19
CA PHE A 363 25.16 -8.63 -4.81
C PHE A 363 24.54 -7.33 -4.23
N GLY A 364 25.26 -6.56 -3.42
CA GLY A 364 24.72 -5.41 -2.70
C GLY A 364 24.07 -4.34 -3.60
N GLU A 365 24.65 -4.07 -4.79
CA GLU A 365 24.11 -3.13 -5.77
C GLU A 365 22.78 -3.58 -6.40
N PHE A 366 22.47 -4.87 -6.32
CA PHE A 366 21.25 -5.47 -6.87
C PHE A 366 20.12 -5.60 -5.85
N PHE A 367 20.33 -5.21 -4.58
CA PHE A 367 19.28 -5.13 -3.57
C PHE A 367 18.85 -3.67 -3.38
N ILE A 368 17.88 -3.23 -4.16
CA ILE A 368 17.56 -1.83 -4.45
C ILE A 368 16.34 -1.27 -3.68
N HIS A 369 15.72 -2.06 -2.80
CA HIS A 369 14.59 -1.62 -2.00
C HIS A 369 14.81 -1.92 -0.50
N ARG A 370 13.88 -1.50 0.34
CA ARG A 370 13.83 -1.83 1.78
C ARG A 370 13.60 -3.32 1.99
N THR A 371 13.99 -3.83 3.16
CA THR A 371 13.80 -5.26 3.49
C THR A 371 12.36 -5.61 3.83
N GLY A 372 11.48 -4.62 4.08
CA GLY A 372 10.08 -4.90 4.37
C GLY A 372 9.28 -3.68 4.83
N HIS A 373 8.02 -3.92 5.12
CA HIS A 373 7.06 -2.92 5.57
C HIS A 373 6.04 -3.54 6.52
N GLY A 374 5.48 -2.72 7.42
CA GLY A 374 4.33 -3.11 8.24
C GLY A 374 3.13 -3.48 7.38
N ILE A 375 2.30 -4.36 7.90
CA ILE A 375 1.07 -4.82 7.24
C ILE A 375 -0.06 -4.95 8.26
N GLY A 376 -1.27 -4.66 7.83
CA GLY A 376 -2.47 -4.74 8.66
C GLY A 376 -3.72 -4.51 7.86
N LEU A 377 -4.45 -3.46 8.21
CA LEU A 377 -5.54 -2.92 7.40
C LEU A 377 -5.02 -2.11 6.21
N SER A 378 -3.79 -1.61 6.28
CA SER A 378 -3.06 -1.10 5.12
C SER A 378 -2.12 -2.17 4.62
N LEU A 379 -1.97 -2.29 3.29
CA LEU A 379 -0.98 -3.19 2.70
C LEU A 379 0.44 -2.76 3.11
N HIS A 380 0.72 -1.45 3.07
CA HIS A 380 1.98 -0.87 3.52
C HIS A 380 1.75 0.13 4.66
N GLU A 381 2.34 -0.14 5.81
CA GLU A 381 2.30 0.76 6.98
C GLU A 381 3.62 0.67 7.78
N GLU A 382 3.74 1.40 8.89
CA GLU A 382 4.86 1.23 9.82
C GLU A 382 4.76 -0.10 10.60
N PRO A 383 5.96 -0.68 10.95
CA PRO A 383 7.32 -0.17 10.74
C PRO A 383 7.84 -0.45 9.33
N PHE A 384 8.49 0.54 8.69
CA PHE A 384 9.28 0.27 7.50
C PHE A 384 10.64 -0.33 7.89
N ILE A 385 10.96 -1.49 7.35
CA ILE A 385 12.21 -2.21 7.61
C ILE A 385 13.27 -1.70 6.62
N VAL A 386 13.92 -0.60 6.99
CA VAL A 386 14.81 0.16 6.11
C VAL A 386 15.94 0.82 6.92
N ALA A 387 17.07 1.03 6.27
CA ALA A 387 18.21 1.76 6.87
C ALA A 387 17.78 3.14 7.40
N GLY A 388 18.19 3.49 8.60
CA GLY A 388 17.86 4.75 9.27
C GLY A 388 16.55 4.73 10.06
N ASN A 389 15.74 3.67 9.99
CA ASN A 389 14.56 3.55 10.85
C ASN A 389 14.96 2.97 12.22
N THR A 390 15.10 3.86 13.21
CA THR A 390 15.49 3.53 14.58
C THR A 390 14.31 3.11 15.48
N MET A 391 13.13 2.90 14.92
CA MET A 391 11.96 2.41 15.68
C MET A 391 12.31 1.06 16.30
N GLU A 392 12.19 0.96 17.64
CA GLU A 392 12.33 -0.31 18.34
C GLU A 392 11.12 -1.22 18.04
N LEU A 393 11.40 -2.47 17.71
CA LEU A 393 10.36 -3.47 17.51
C LEU A 393 9.75 -3.90 18.84
N LEU A 394 8.42 -3.88 18.89
CA LEU A 394 7.64 -4.23 20.07
C LEU A 394 6.76 -5.47 19.77
N PRO A 395 6.39 -6.27 20.78
CA PRO A 395 5.43 -7.35 20.62
C PRO A 395 4.14 -6.88 19.95
N GLY A 396 3.64 -7.67 19.02
CA GLY A 396 2.46 -7.35 18.22
C GLY A 396 2.73 -6.60 16.92
N MET A 397 3.93 -6.05 16.70
CA MET A 397 4.27 -5.51 15.39
C MET A 397 4.31 -6.61 14.34
N ALA A 398 3.70 -6.37 13.18
CA ALA A 398 3.67 -7.30 12.05
C ALA A 398 4.16 -6.59 10.78
N PHE A 399 5.07 -7.26 10.04
CA PHE A 399 5.69 -6.69 8.85
C PHE A 399 6.23 -7.78 7.91
N SER A 400 6.48 -7.42 6.63
CA SER A 400 7.13 -8.29 5.68
C SER A 400 8.65 -8.37 5.93
N VAL A 401 9.24 -9.52 5.60
CA VAL A 401 10.70 -9.70 5.46
C VAL A 401 10.95 -10.27 4.08
N GLU A 402 11.31 -9.38 3.15
CA GLU A 402 11.25 -9.61 1.70
C GLU A 402 12.53 -9.20 0.94
N PRO A 403 13.74 -9.54 1.37
CA PRO A 403 14.90 -9.16 0.58
C PRO A 403 14.81 -9.72 -0.84
N GLY A 404 15.41 -8.99 -1.82
CA GLY A 404 15.44 -9.38 -3.21
C GLY A 404 16.78 -9.06 -3.86
N ILE A 405 17.13 -9.80 -4.92
CA ILE A 405 18.30 -9.56 -5.75
C ILE A 405 17.82 -9.50 -7.20
N TYR A 406 18.12 -8.40 -7.89
CA TYR A 406 17.60 -8.08 -9.23
C TYR A 406 18.74 -7.72 -10.17
N ILE A 407 19.12 -8.65 -11.07
CA ILE A 407 20.21 -8.45 -12.03
C ILE A 407 19.62 -7.97 -13.36
N PRO A 408 19.83 -6.67 -13.71
CA PRO A 408 19.19 -6.08 -14.89
C PRO A 408 19.44 -6.86 -16.18
N GLY A 409 18.37 -7.16 -16.90
CA GLY A 409 18.42 -7.90 -18.16
C GLY A 409 18.63 -9.40 -18.04
N GLU A 410 18.80 -9.93 -16.83
CA GLU A 410 19.01 -11.37 -16.59
C GLU A 410 17.83 -11.99 -15.84
N CYS A 411 17.71 -11.73 -14.54
CA CYS A 411 16.67 -12.31 -13.70
C CYS A 411 16.59 -11.58 -12.35
N GLY A 412 15.54 -11.87 -11.60
CA GLY A 412 15.41 -11.47 -10.20
C GLY A 412 14.92 -12.62 -9.33
N ALA A 413 15.08 -12.44 -8.03
CA ALA A 413 14.51 -13.32 -7.02
C ALA A 413 14.14 -12.52 -5.78
N ARG A 414 13.03 -12.89 -5.15
CA ARG A 414 12.55 -12.37 -3.85
C ARG A 414 11.99 -13.52 -3.03
N ILE A 415 12.23 -13.49 -1.74
CA ILE A 415 11.63 -14.39 -0.76
C ILE A 415 11.01 -13.53 0.31
N GLU A 416 9.74 -13.71 0.57
CA GLU A 416 8.98 -12.91 1.50
C GLU A 416 8.12 -13.76 2.42
N ASP A 417 8.14 -13.42 3.70
CA ASP A 417 7.20 -13.88 4.69
C ASP A 417 6.73 -12.71 5.56
N ILE A 418 5.49 -12.74 5.96
CA ILE A 418 5.00 -11.88 7.03
C ILE A 418 5.43 -12.47 8.37
N VAL A 419 6.01 -11.63 9.23
CA VAL A 419 6.40 -11.98 10.59
C VAL A 419 5.65 -11.12 11.59
N ALA A 420 5.36 -11.68 12.76
CA ALA A 420 4.88 -10.93 13.92
C ALA A 420 5.87 -11.04 15.07
N VAL A 421 6.20 -9.91 15.70
CA VAL A 421 7.04 -9.87 16.88
C VAL A 421 6.30 -10.48 18.06
N THR A 422 6.93 -11.46 18.73
CA THR A 422 6.43 -12.10 19.95
C THR A 422 7.13 -11.52 21.19
N GLU A 423 6.84 -12.04 22.38
CA GLU A 423 7.52 -11.59 23.62
C GLU A 423 9.02 -11.89 23.64
N ASP A 424 9.50 -12.88 22.89
CA ASP A 424 10.87 -13.40 22.94
C ASP A 424 11.53 -13.60 21.56
N GLY A 425 10.83 -13.31 20.48
CA GLY A 425 11.31 -13.49 19.10
C GLY A 425 10.30 -13.05 18.05
N CYS A 426 10.04 -13.90 17.07
CA CYS A 426 8.98 -13.69 16.09
C CYS A 426 8.28 -14.98 15.67
N GLU A 427 7.06 -14.84 15.18
CA GLU A 427 6.27 -15.87 14.51
C GLU A 427 6.29 -15.61 13.01
N LEU A 428 6.57 -16.64 12.21
CA LEU A 428 6.34 -16.63 10.76
C LEU A 428 4.87 -16.94 10.51
N MET A 429 4.16 -16.08 9.78
CA MET A 429 2.74 -16.28 9.46
C MET A 429 2.55 -17.10 8.18
N ASN A 430 3.48 -16.99 7.22
CA ASN A 430 3.52 -17.80 6.01
C ASN A 430 4.24 -19.13 6.27
N ASN A 431 3.76 -20.20 5.63
CA ASN A 431 4.28 -21.56 5.81
C ASN A 431 4.71 -22.24 4.49
N ARG A 432 4.77 -21.48 3.39
CA ARG A 432 5.27 -22.02 2.12
C ARG A 432 6.78 -22.24 2.17
N PRO A 433 7.28 -23.35 1.60
CA PRO A 433 8.71 -23.55 1.45
C PRO A 433 9.39 -22.32 0.81
N ARG A 434 10.57 -21.97 1.31
CA ARG A 434 11.40 -20.87 0.80
C ARG A 434 12.49 -21.35 -0.14
N GLU A 435 12.68 -22.66 -0.23
CA GLU A 435 13.56 -23.30 -1.20
C GLU A 435 13.05 -22.99 -2.62
N LEU A 436 13.99 -22.93 -3.56
CA LEU A 436 13.66 -22.74 -4.96
C LEU A 436 12.83 -23.95 -5.45
N LEU A 437 11.65 -23.70 -5.96
CA LEU A 437 10.66 -24.72 -6.34
C LEU A 437 10.50 -24.82 -7.85
#